data_af1a0ca3d2189810210e047092ed8b8b
#
_entry.id   af1a0ca3d2189810210e047092ed8b8b
#
_cell.length_a   1.000
_cell.length_b   1.000
_cell.length_c   1.000
_cell.angle_alpha   90.00
_cell.angle_beta   90.00
_cell.angle_gamma   90.00
#
_symmetry.space_group_name_H-M   'P 1'
#
loop_
_entity.id
_entity.type
_entity.pdbx_description
1 polymer ?
#
loop_
_entity_poly.entity_id
_entity_poly.type
_entity_poly.pdbx_seq_one_letter_code
_entity_poly.pdbx_strand_id
1 'polypeptide(L)'
;MDVPGIALITGAASGIGRACAKTFARDGASGIALLDLNPQALAAVKAEIEEQTRKQAKPCRVETYPTNIADEKRVNQVVQEVAATFGRLDYVVNAAGIAMKHTGGAAFCETEDWERILNINLTGTFFVLRAAAQVMLKQKPIRSSYDGRPLQRGSIVNFSSIQGVAGIAWSTAYTATKHAVIGLTRTASEDYAKDGLRINAICPGYTETPLTTKSPQILAAMKDKVANAVPMERMGQPEEIADGVVYLSGGRASFVTGTALFVDGGYTQR
;
A
#
# COMPACT_ATOMS: atom_id res chain seq x y z
N MET A 1 -4.63 -16.74 0.47
CA MET A 1 -3.47 -16.71 1.39
C MET A 1 -3.99 -16.56 2.81
N ASP A 2 -3.16 -16.79 3.84
CA ASP A 2 -3.65 -16.75 5.23
C ASP A 2 -3.26 -15.41 5.87
N VAL A 3 -4.24 -14.52 6.00
CA VAL A 3 -4.07 -13.19 6.61
C VAL A 3 -5.19 -12.92 7.64
N PRO A 4 -5.28 -13.76 8.70
CA PRO A 4 -6.45 -13.81 9.59
C PRO A 4 -6.62 -12.59 10.51
N GLY A 5 -5.75 -11.59 10.42
CA GLY A 5 -5.71 -10.43 11.31
C GLY A 5 -6.51 -9.23 10.83
N ILE A 6 -6.17 -8.07 11.38
CA ILE A 6 -6.77 -6.77 11.10
C ILE A 6 -5.86 -5.98 10.16
N ALA A 7 -6.41 -5.51 9.05
CA ALA A 7 -5.69 -4.70 8.05
C ALA A 7 -6.13 -3.23 8.10
N LEU A 8 -5.18 -2.32 8.06
CA LEU A 8 -5.38 -0.90 7.81
C LEU A 8 -4.82 -0.56 6.43
N ILE A 9 -5.63 0.03 5.58
CA ILE A 9 -5.26 0.31 4.19
C ILE A 9 -5.50 1.79 3.89
N THR A 10 -4.45 2.52 3.51
CA THR A 10 -4.57 3.90 3.04
C THR A 10 -4.76 3.94 1.51
N GLY A 11 -5.41 4.99 1.00
CA GLY A 11 -5.76 5.06 -0.42
C GLY A 11 -6.80 4.00 -0.82
N ALA A 12 -7.62 3.55 0.13
CA ALA A 12 -8.51 2.41 0.00
C ALA A 12 -9.74 2.66 -0.87
N ALA A 13 -10.03 3.91 -1.22
CA ALA A 13 -11.22 4.28 -1.99
C ALA A 13 -11.13 3.93 -3.48
N SER A 14 -9.93 3.64 -4.02
CA SER A 14 -9.75 3.40 -5.46
C SER A 14 -8.51 2.57 -5.79
N GLY A 15 -8.39 2.18 -7.06
CA GLY A 15 -7.19 1.60 -7.64
C GLY A 15 -6.65 0.40 -6.83
N ILE A 16 -5.33 0.39 -6.62
CA ILE A 16 -4.65 -0.73 -5.96
C ILE A 16 -5.04 -0.82 -4.47
N GLY A 17 -5.24 0.30 -3.77
CA GLY A 17 -5.68 0.29 -2.37
C GLY A 17 -7.03 -0.40 -2.18
N ARG A 18 -8.02 -0.11 -3.05
CA ARG A 18 -9.32 -0.82 -3.09
C ARG A 18 -9.14 -2.31 -3.40
N ALA A 19 -8.29 -2.66 -4.37
CA ALA A 19 -7.99 -4.05 -4.70
C ALA A 19 -7.34 -4.78 -3.50
N CYS A 20 -6.40 -4.15 -2.80
CA CYS A 20 -5.81 -4.69 -1.57
C CYS A 20 -6.90 -5.00 -0.52
N ALA A 21 -7.82 -4.06 -0.27
CA ALA A 21 -8.88 -4.26 0.70
C ALA A 21 -9.76 -5.48 0.36
N LYS A 22 -10.16 -5.61 -0.89
CA LYS A 22 -10.95 -6.75 -1.38
C LYS A 22 -10.18 -8.08 -1.30
N THR A 23 -8.87 -8.05 -1.62
CA THR A 23 -8.01 -9.23 -1.55
C THR A 23 -7.78 -9.68 -0.10
N PHE A 24 -7.53 -8.76 0.83
CA PHE A 24 -7.46 -9.09 2.26
C PHE A 24 -8.75 -9.73 2.77
N ALA A 25 -9.91 -9.19 2.40
CA ALA A 25 -11.21 -9.75 2.78
C ALA A 25 -11.43 -11.15 2.18
N ARG A 26 -11.09 -11.35 0.90
CA ARG A 26 -11.15 -12.65 0.22
C ARG A 26 -10.26 -13.69 0.92
N ASP A 27 -9.07 -13.29 1.35
CA ASP A 27 -8.01 -14.16 1.88
C ASP A 27 -8.07 -14.31 3.41
N GLY A 28 -9.17 -13.87 4.06
CA GLY A 28 -9.51 -14.23 5.43
C GLY A 28 -9.21 -13.18 6.50
N ALA A 29 -8.98 -11.92 6.13
CA ALA A 29 -8.89 -10.85 7.13
C ALA A 29 -10.18 -10.77 7.96
N SER A 30 -10.04 -10.75 9.28
CA SER A 30 -11.17 -10.66 10.19
C SER A 30 -11.72 -9.24 10.32
N GLY A 31 -10.90 -8.24 9.98
CA GLY A 31 -11.34 -6.85 9.92
C GLY A 31 -10.45 -5.98 9.06
N ILE A 32 -11.05 -4.93 8.49
CA ILE A 32 -10.37 -3.98 7.61
C ILE A 32 -10.78 -2.55 7.99
N ALA A 33 -9.77 -1.71 8.20
CA ALA A 33 -9.91 -0.26 8.32
C ALA A 33 -9.54 0.38 6.99
N LEU A 34 -10.51 1.03 6.34
CA LEU A 34 -10.35 1.71 5.06
C LEU A 34 -10.08 3.20 5.30
N LEU A 35 -8.94 3.71 4.86
CA LEU A 35 -8.55 5.10 4.97
C LEU A 35 -8.40 5.76 3.59
N ASP A 36 -9.08 6.89 3.41
CA ASP A 36 -8.99 7.73 2.21
C ASP A 36 -9.55 9.12 2.51
N LEU A 37 -9.37 10.06 1.59
CA LEU A 37 -9.97 11.40 1.67
C LEU A 37 -11.48 11.41 1.35
N ASN A 38 -11.96 10.47 0.53
CA ASN A 38 -13.31 10.46 0.00
C ASN A 38 -14.24 9.50 0.79
N PRO A 39 -15.09 10.01 1.68
CA PRO A 39 -15.95 9.18 2.53
C PRO A 39 -17.00 8.39 1.74
N GLN A 40 -17.51 8.94 0.63
CA GLN A 40 -18.52 8.28 -0.20
C GLN A 40 -17.92 7.08 -0.92
N ALA A 41 -16.72 7.24 -1.48
CA ALA A 41 -16.00 6.15 -2.13
C ALA A 41 -15.58 5.06 -1.13
N LEU A 42 -15.18 5.44 0.11
CA LEU A 42 -14.93 4.48 1.19
C LEU A 42 -16.18 3.66 1.53
N ALA A 43 -17.35 4.31 1.64
CA ALA A 43 -18.62 3.64 1.92
C ALA A 43 -18.98 2.63 0.81
N ALA A 44 -18.73 2.96 -0.45
CA ALA A 44 -18.94 2.06 -1.57
C ALA A 44 -18.05 0.82 -1.49
N VAL A 45 -16.75 1.00 -1.20
CA VAL A 45 -15.80 -0.12 -1.05
C VAL A 45 -16.18 -0.99 0.16
N LYS A 46 -16.61 -0.38 1.27
CA LYS A 46 -17.14 -1.13 2.42
C LYS A 46 -18.29 -2.02 2.02
N ALA A 47 -19.29 -1.50 1.33
CA ALA A 47 -20.46 -2.26 0.87
C ALA A 47 -20.07 -3.43 -0.07
N GLU A 48 -19.11 -3.21 -0.97
CA GLU A 48 -18.59 -4.26 -1.85
C GLU A 48 -17.93 -5.40 -1.06
N ILE A 49 -17.13 -5.09 -0.05
CA ILE A 49 -16.45 -6.10 0.78
C ILE A 49 -17.46 -6.85 1.64
N GLU A 50 -18.42 -6.17 2.24
CA GLU A 50 -19.49 -6.79 3.05
C GLU A 50 -20.32 -7.75 2.22
N GLU A 51 -20.68 -7.38 0.98
CA GLU A 51 -21.39 -8.29 0.06
C GLU A 51 -20.50 -9.47 -0.37
N GLN A 52 -19.22 -9.21 -0.69
CA GLN A 52 -18.27 -10.27 -1.07
C GLN A 52 -18.09 -11.32 0.04
N THR A 53 -18.10 -10.91 1.31
CA THR A 53 -17.82 -11.78 2.46
C THR A 53 -19.07 -12.28 3.17
N ARG A 54 -20.26 -11.82 2.79
CA ARG A 54 -21.54 -12.13 3.44
C ARG A 54 -21.80 -13.64 3.62
N LYS A 55 -21.35 -14.47 2.67
CA LYS A 55 -21.53 -15.93 2.70
C LYS A 55 -20.37 -16.68 3.36
N GLN A 56 -19.34 -16.00 3.81
CA GLN A 56 -18.22 -16.64 4.52
C GLN A 56 -18.65 -17.03 5.94
N ALA A 57 -18.04 -18.08 6.48
CA ALA A 57 -18.31 -18.53 7.86
C ALA A 57 -18.03 -17.44 8.91
N LYS A 58 -17.10 -16.54 8.59
CA LYS A 58 -16.79 -15.33 9.38
C LYS A 58 -16.71 -14.14 8.41
N PRO A 59 -17.77 -13.34 8.28
CA PRO A 59 -17.74 -12.12 7.49
C PRO A 59 -16.66 -11.16 7.98
N CYS A 60 -16.00 -10.47 7.05
CA CYS A 60 -15.00 -9.48 7.37
C CYS A 60 -15.68 -8.21 7.92
N ARG A 61 -15.29 -7.76 9.11
CA ARG A 61 -15.76 -6.48 9.65
C ARG A 61 -15.02 -5.33 8.96
N VAL A 62 -15.74 -4.37 8.39
CA VAL A 62 -15.15 -3.23 7.67
C VAL A 62 -15.56 -1.91 8.33
N GLU A 63 -14.58 -1.05 8.61
CA GLU A 63 -14.80 0.30 9.11
C GLU A 63 -14.09 1.32 8.22
N THR A 64 -14.68 2.51 8.11
CA THR A 64 -14.18 3.58 7.25
C THR A 64 -13.72 4.77 8.07
N TYR A 65 -12.59 5.34 7.71
CA TYR A 65 -11.96 6.47 8.39
C TYR A 65 -11.51 7.51 7.37
N PRO A 66 -12.33 8.54 7.08
CA PRO A 66 -11.90 9.66 6.25
C PRO A 66 -10.66 10.32 6.85
N THR A 67 -9.53 10.28 6.09
CA THR A 67 -8.23 10.67 6.63
C THR A 67 -7.33 11.25 5.54
N ASN A 68 -6.79 12.44 5.80
CA ASN A 68 -5.63 12.95 5.08
C ASN A 68 -4.36 12.38 5.75
N ILE A 69 -3.60 11.55 5.05
CA ILE A 69 -2.37 10.97 5.61
C ILE A 69 -1.25 11.99 5.82
N ALA A 70 -1.33 13.18 5.21
CA ALA A 70 -0.40 14.28 5.47
C ALA A 70 -0.70 15.03 6.79
N ASP A 71 -1.83 14.75 7.44
CA ASP A 71 -2.17 15.26 8.76
C ASP A 71 -1.69 14.28 9.85
N GLU A 72 -0.53 14.56 10.43
CA GLU A 72 0.09 13.74 11.46
C GLU A 72 -0.83 13.48 12.65
N LYS A 73 -1.51 14.52 13.14
CA LYS A 73 -2.40 14.41 14.29
C LYS A 73 -3.57 13.48 14.01
N ARG A 74 -4.18 13.61 12.83
CA ARG A 74 -5.29 12.75 12.41
C ARG A 74 -4.81 11.31 12.18
N VAL A 75 -3.63 11.10 11.59
CA VAL A 75 -3.05 9.77 11.42
C VAL A 75 -2.82 9.09 12.77
N ASN A 76 -2.20 9.77 13.72
CA ASN A 76 -1.96 9.22 15.06
C ASN A 76 -3.29 8.85 15.75
N GLN A 77 -4.30 9.70 15.66
CA GLN A 77 -5.62 9.47 16.23
C GLN A 77 -6.30 8.27 15.58
N VAL A 78 -6.35 8.20 14.26
CA VAL A 78 -7.07 7.13 13.55
C VAL A 78 -6.43 5.76 13.75
N VAL A 79 -5.10 5.68 13.83
CA VAL A 79 -4.43 4.40 14.09
C VAL A 79 -4.78 3.89 15.50
N GLN A 80 -4.89 4.76 16.49
CA GLN A 80 -5.36 4.39 17.83
C GLN A 80 -6.85 3.99 17.84
N GLU A 81 -7.70 4.72 17.10
CA GLU A 81 -9.12 4.36 16.93
C GLU A 81 -9.27 2.97 16.34
N VAL A 82 -8.51 2.63 15.29
CA VAL A 82 -8.50 1.31 14.66
C VAL A 82 -8.05 0.23 15.65
N ALA A 83 -6.95 0.46 16.36
CA ALA A 83 -6.46 -0.49 17.34
C ALA A 83 -7.48 -0.73 18.48
N ALA A 84 -8.17 0.31 18.94
CA ALA A 84 -9.22 0.20 19.95
C ALA A 84 -10.47 -0.53 19.41
N THR A 85 -10.89 -0.22 18.18
CA THR A 85 -12.08 -0.79 17.54
C THR A 85 -11.98 -2.29 17.27
N PHE A 86 -10.80 -2.74 16.86
CA PHE A 86 -10.53 -4.13 16.49
C PHE A 86 -9.75 -4.93 17.55
N GLY A 87 -9.21 -4.25 18.57
CA GLY A 87 -8.39 -4.83 19.62
C GLY A 87 -6.93 -5.11 19.25
N ARG A 88 -6.58 -4.96 17.94
CA ARG A 88 -5.24 -5.15 17.39
C ARG A 88 -5.08 -4.54 16.01
N LEU A 89 -3.86 -4.50 15.50
CA LEU A 89 -3.51 -4.10 14.14
C LEU A 89 -2.40 -5.01 13.60
N ASP A 90 -2.67 -5.82 12.60
CA ASP A 90 -1.73 -6.85 12.12
C ASP A 90 -1.05 -6.49 10.81
N TYR A 91 -1.78 -5.81 9.93
CA TYR A 91 -1.33 -5.47 8.60
C TYR A 91 -1.56 -4.00 8.32
N VAL A 92 -0.57 -3.33 7.75
CA VAL A 92 -0.71 -1.96 7.25
C VAL A 92 -0.26 -1.91 5.79
N VAL A 93 -1.11 -1.31 4.96
CA VAL A 93 -0.85 -1.09 3.54
C VAL A 93 -0.85 0.41 3.27
N ASN A 94 0.33 0.95 3.03
CA ASN A 94 0.52 2.36 2.71
C ASN A 94 0.39 2.58 1.19
N ALA A 95 -0.87 2.51 0.66
CA ALA A 95 -1.14 2.64 -0.77
C ALA A 95 -1.58 4.05 -1.20
N ALA A 96 -1.84 4.97 -0.26
CA ALA A 96 -2.15 6.35 -0.59
C ALA A 96 -0.96 7.05 -1.25
N GLY A 97 -1.21 7.76 -2.33
CA GLY A 97 -0.19 8.52 -3.02
C GLY A 97 -0.73 9.23 -4.26
N ILE A 98 0.00 10.21 -4.71
CA ILE A 98 -0.29 10.98 -5.92
C ILE A 98 0.90 10.94 -6.87
N ALA A 99 0.64 11.13 -8.16
CA ALA A 99 1.66 11.30 -9.18
C ALA A 99 1.36 12.55 -9.99
N MET A 100 2.41 13.26 -10.35
CA MET A 100 2.35 14.44 -11.20
C MET A 100 3.54 14.44 -12.14
N LYS A 101 3.33 15.00 -13.33
CA LYS A 101 4.40 15.26 -14.29
C LYS A 101 4.65 16.75 -14.40
N HIS A 102 5.91 17.12 -14.46
CA HIS A 102 6.36 18.50 -14.63
C HIS A 102 6.91 18.67 -16.04
N THR A 103 6.13 19.31 -16.91
CA THR A 103 6.57 19.58 -18.30
C THR A 103 7.86 20.40 -18.27
N GLY A 104 8.86 19.97 -19.02
CA GLY A 104 10.20 20.57 -18.99
C GLY A 104 11.16 19.96 -17.96
N GLY A 105 10.70 19.06 -17.10
CA GLY A 105 11.55 18.31 -16.18
C GLY A 105 11.84 19.02 -14.86
N ALA A 106 12.95 18.65 -14.24
CA ALA A 106 13.30 19.09 -12.87
C ALA A 106 13.44 20.62 -12.75
N ALA A 107 13.93 21.28 -13.78
CA ALA A 107 14.11 22.75 -13.79
C ALA A 107 12.79 23.53 -13.73
N PHE A 108 11.67 22.90 -14.01
CA PHE A 108 10.33 23.50 -14.05
C PHE A 108 9.35 22.83 -13.08
N CYS A 109 9.87 22.12 -12.08
CA CYS A 109 9.06 21.56 -10.99
C CYS A 109 8.83 22.69 -9.97
N GLU A 110 7.60 23.16 -9.87
CA GLU A 110 7.23 24.19 -8.88
C GLU A 110 7.39 23.65 -7.47
N THR A 111 7.78 24.53 -6.53
CA THR A 111 8.04 24.17 -5.13
C THR A 111 6.78 23.59 -4.47
N GLU A 112 5.63 24.16 -4.74
CA GLU A 112 4.34 23.72 -4.19
C GLU A 112 4.00 22.30 -4.62
N ASP A 113 4.27 21.93 -5.88
CA ASP A 113 4.07 20.59 -6.39
C ASP A 113 5.06 19.60 -5.78
N TRP A 114 6.32 20.01 -5.66
CA TRP A 114 7.35 19.25 -4.98
C TRP A 114 6.95 18.93 -3.53
N GLU A 115 6.63 19.95 -2.75
CA GLU A 115 6.25 19.81 -1.34
C GLU A 115 4.98 18.97 -1.18
N ARG A 116 3.98 19.19 -2.02
CA ARG A 116 2.73 18.42 -1.99
C ARG A 116 2.98 16.92 -2.22
N ILE A 117 3.83 16.57 -3.19
CA ILE A 117 4.13 15.17 -3.49
C ILE A 117 4.94 14.55 -2.35
N LEU A 118 5.92 15.27 -1.80
CA LEU A 118 6.69 14.82 -0.64
C LEU A 118 5.79 14.60 0.58
N ASN A 119 4.95 15.57 0.89
CA ASN A 119 4.07 15.50 2.06
C ASN A 119 3.13 14.31 2.01
N ILE A 120 2.57 13.97 0.85
CA ILE A 120 1.65 12.85 0.75
C ILE A 120 2.43 11.53 0.64
N ASN A 121 3.34 11.40 -0.35
CA ASN A 121 3.91 10.11 -0.71
C ASN A 121 4.99 9.62 0.28
N LEU A 122 5.73 10.54 0.90
CA LEU A 122 6.83 10.21 1.81
C LEU A 122 6.46 10.49 3.27
N THR A 123 6.15 11.75 3.60
CA THR A 123 5.86 12.16 4.97
C THR A 123 4.61 11.47 5.51
N GLY A 124 3.53 11.42 4.72
CA GLY A 124 2.31 10.70 5.10
C GLY A 124 2.53 9.19 5.27
N THR A 125 3.28 8.56 4.38
CA THR A 125 3.69 7.15 4.53
C THR A 125 4.48 6.94 5.83
N PHE A 126 5.40 7.84 6.17
CA PHE A 126 6.15 7.80 7.42
C PHE A 126 5.25 7.96 8.65
N PHE A 127 4.30 8.88 8.64
CA PHE A 127 3.36 9.06 9.76
C PHE A 127 2.56 7.79 10.05
N VAL A 128 2.01 7.17 9.01
CA VAL A 128 1.24 5.93 9.16
C VAL A 128 2.12 4.77 9.63
N LEU A 129 3.32 4.59 9.03
CA LEU A 129 4.29 3.59 9.44
C LEU A 129 4.63 3.73 10.92
N ARG A 130 5.00 4.93 11.35
CA ARG A 130 5.39 5.22 12.74
C ARG A 130 4.26 4.93 13.73
N ALA A 131 3.07 5.46 13.47
CA ALA A 131 1.91 5.27 14.34
C ALA A 131 1.53 3.79 14.45
N ALA A 132 1.55 3.06 13.33
CA ALA A 132 1.26 1.63 13.30
C ALA A 132 2.32 0.81 14.02
N ALA A 133 3.61 1.08 13.81
CA ALA A 133 4.70 0.40 14.50
C ALA A 133 4.59 0.56 16.02
N GLN A 134 4.26 1.75 16.52
CA GLN A 134 4.04 2.00 17.96
C GLN A 134 2.92 1.14 18.57
N VAL A 135 1.87 0.83 17.79
CA VAL A 135 0.80 -0.08 18.20
C VAL A 135 1.28 -1.54 18.13
N MET A 136 1.84 -1.93 17.00
CA MET A 136 2.23 -3.32 16.71
C MET A 136 3.30 -3.83 17.69
N LEU A 137 4.26 -3.00 18.09
CA LEU A 137 5.33 -3.37 19.04
C LEU A 137 4.80 -3.75 20.42
N LYS A 138 3.60 -3.29 20.80
CA LYS A 138 2.99 -3.59 22.10
C LYS A 138 2.14 -4.86 22.12
N GLN A 139 1.83 -5.44 20.94
CA GLN A 139 0.94 -6.59 20.85
C GLN A 139 1.70 -7.92 20.74
N LYS A 140 1.01 -9.02 21.08
CA LYS A 140 1.57 -10.37 20.93
C LYS A 140 1.64 -10.77 19.46
N PRO A 141 2.67 -11.55 19.05
CA PRO A 141 2.75 -12.09 17.69
C PRO A 141 1.51 -12.93 17.34
N ILE A 142 1.06 -12.86 16.09
CA ILE A 142 0.10 -13.83 15.55
C ILE A 142 0.80 -15.16 15.30
N ARG A 143 -0.01 -16.24 15.22
CA ARG A 143 0.48 -17.58 14.94
C ARG A 143 -0.05 -18.09 13.61
N SER A 144 0.75 -18.92 12.98
CA SER A 144 0.35 -19.63 11.76
C SER A 144 -0.83 -20.56 12.05
N SER A 145 -1.85 -20.52 11.19
CA SER A 145 -2.99 -21.45 11.26
C SER A 145 -2.62 -22.87 10.80
N TYR A 146 -1.48 -23.05 10.11
CA TYR A 146 -1.05 -24.34 9.57
C TYR A 146 -0.22 -25.15 10.58
N ASP A 147 0.74 -24.53 11.27
CA ASP A 147 1.73 -25.21 12.11
C ASP A 147 1.94 -24.58 13.49
N GLY A 148 1.17 -23.55 13.82
CA GLY A 148 1.20 -22.89 15.12
C GLY A 148 2.45 -22.06 15.42
N ARG A 149 3.42 -21.99 14.48
CA ARG A 149 4.64 -21.19 14.69
C ARG A 149 4.31 -19.71 14.91
N PRO A 150 5.06 -18.98 15.72
CA PRO A 150 4.92 -17.52 15.79
C PRO A 150 5.33 -16.91 14.46
N LEU A 151 4.52 -15.95 13.95
CA LEU A 151 4.77 -15.27 12.69
C LEU A 151 5.36 -13.88 12.91
N GLN A 152 4.51 -12.93 13.24
CA GLN A 152 4.91 -11.53 13.44
C GLN A 152 3.97 -10.82 14.43
N ARG A 153 4.44 -9.70 14.99
CA ARG A 153 3.60 -8.73 15.71
C ARG A 153 2.80 -7.85 14.76
N GLY A 154 3.38 -7.58 13.59
CA GLY A 154 2.76 -6.83 12.52
C GLY A 154 3.55 -6.91 11.22
N SER A 155 2.90 -6.59 10.11
CA SER A 155 3.51 -6.44 8.81
C SER A 155 3.06 -5.14 8.14
N ILE A 156 4.02 -4.36 7.64
CA ILE A 156 3.78 -3.10 6.95
C ILE A 156 4.28 -3.22 5.51
N VAL A 157 3.43 -2.89 4.55
CA VAL A 157 3.79 -2.84 3.14
C VAL A 157 3.66 -1.40 2.64
N ASN A 158 4.78 -0.80 2.28
CA ASN A 158 4.85 0.54 1.74
C ASN A 158 4.81 0.51 0.21
N PHE A 159 4.04 1.42 -0.41
CA PHE A 159 3.99 1.52 -1.87
C PHE A 159 5.11 2.40 -2.41
N SER A 160 6.13 1.76 -3.00
CA SER A 160 7.07 2.40 -3.88
C SER A 160 6.53 2.38 -5.33
N SER A 161 7.36 2.08 -6.30
CA SER A 161 7.08 2.03 -7.73
C SER A 161 8.29 1.45 -8.46
N ILE A 162 8.19 1.11 -9.74
CA ILE A 162 9.36 1.01 -10.63
C ILE A 162 10.22 2.28 -10.56
N GLN A 163 9.59 3.44 -10.28
CA GLN A 163 10.30 4.70 -10.06
C GLN A 163 10.99 4.80 -8.67
N GLY A 164 11.00 3.74 -7.89
CA GLY A 164 11.82 3.64 -6.69
C GLY A 164 13.27 3.21 -6.98
N VAL A 165 13.56 2.76 -8.21
CA VAL A 165 14.89 2.33 -8.66
C VAL A 165 15.26 2.90 -10.03
N ALA A 166 14.30 3.43 -10.79
CA ALA A 166 14.52 4.01 -12.11
C ALA A 166 13.94 5.43 -12.20
N GLY A 167 14.61 6.32 -12.91
CA GLY A 167 14.11 7.64 -13.24
C GLY A 167 13.18 7.59 -14.46
N ILE A 168 12.05 8.28 -14.39
CA ILE A 168 11.18 8.51 -15.54
C ILE A 168 11.10 10.03 -15.80
N ALA A 169 11.33 10.43 -17.05
CA ALA A 169 11.30 11.83 -17.44
C ALA A 169 10.03 12.54 -16.95
N TRP A 170 10.19 13.76 -16.47
CA TRP A 170 9.16 14.67 -15.98
C TRP A 170 8.49 14.23 -14.66
N SER A 171 9.05 13.27 -13.95
CA SER A 171 8.49 12.75 -12.69
C SER A 171 9.41 13.00 -11.49
N THR A 172 10.11 14.13 -11.44
CA THR A 172 11.18 14.39 -10.47
C THR A 172 10.74 14.16 -9.02
N ALA A 173 9.72 14.88 -8.55
CA ALA A 173 9.24 14.77 -7.18
C ALA A 173 8.70 13.36 -6.87
N TYR A 174 7.94 12.76 -7.78
CA TYR A 174 7.41 11.41 -7.60
C TYR A 174 8.55 10.39 -7.51
N THR A 175 9.50 10.42 -8.43
CA THR A 175 10.68 9.54 -8.43
C THR A 175 11.47 9.68 -7.14
N ALA A 176 11.74 10.89 -6.69
CA ALA A 176 12.44 11.14 -5.43
C ALA A 176 11.72 10.49 -4.24
N THR A 177 10.39 10.69 -4.13
CA THR A 177 9.62 10.08 -3.04
C THR A 177 9.63 8.55 -3.09
N LYS A 178 9.56 7.94 -4.27
CA LYS A 178 9.51 6.47 -4.39
C LYS A 178 10.88 5.82 -4.11
N HIS A 179 11.99 6.47 -4.41
CA HIS A 179 13.32 6.07 -3.93
C HIS A 179 13.41 6.19 -2.41
N ALA A 180 12.95 7.32 -1.84
CA ALA A 180 12.96 7.54 -0.40
C ALA A 180 12.11 6.53 0.37
N VAL A 181 10.96 6.09 -0.16
CA VAL A 181 10.12 5.05 0.44
C VAL A 181 10.86 3.71 0.55
N ILE A 182 11.70 3.35 -0.44
CA ILE A 182 12.55 2.14 -0.33
C ILE A 182 13.59 2.31 0.79
N GLY A 183 14.23 3.47 0.89
CA GLY A 183 15.17 3.79 1.98
C GLY A 183 14.49 3.70 3.35
N LEU A 184 13.34 4.36 3.51
CA LEU A 184 12.53 4.31 4.73
C LEU A 184 12.17 2.86 5.10
N THR A 185 11.74 2.05 4.12
CA THR A 185 11.37 0.65 4.32
C THR A 185 12.54 -0.17 4.84
N ARG A 186 13.72 -0.05 4.24
CA ARG A 186 14.91 -0.78 4.64
C ARG A 186 15.35 -0.43 6.04
N THR A 187 15.44 0.87 6.37
CA THR A 187 15.84 1.31 7.71
C THR A 187 14.83 0.86 8.77
N ALA A 188 13.55 1.10 8.57
CA ALA A 188 12.52 0.69 9.53
C ALA A 188 12.43 -0.85 9.69
N SER A 189 12.75 -1.62 8.65
CA SER A 189 12.82 -3.08 8.76
C SER A 189 13.98 -3.53 9.65
N GLU A 190 15.15 -2.90 9.52
CA GLU A 190 16.32 -3.18 10.36
C GLU A 190 16.06 -2.81 11.83
N ASP A 191 15.43 -1.66 12.08
CA ASP A 191 15.10 -1.20 13.42
C ASP A 191 14.25 -2.21 14.22
N TYR A 192 13.28 -2.88 13.56
CA TYR A 192 12.23 -3.63 14.26
C TYR A 192 12.14 -5.11 13.93
N ALA A 193 13.02 -5.67 13.08
CA ALA A 193 12.98 -7.08 12.70
C ALA A 193 13.08 -8.02 13.90
N LYS A 194 13.99 -7.75 14.83
CA LYS A 194 14.17 -8.51 16.08
C LYS A 194 12.95 -8.47 17.02
N ASP A 195 12.14 -7.41 16.88
CA ASP A 195 10.93 -7.22 17.69
C ASP A 195 9.68 -7.83 17.01
N GLY A 196 9.87 -8.49 15.87
CA GLY A 196 8.83 -9.20 15.13
C GLY A 196 7.94 -8.31 14.27
N LEU A 197 8.42 -7.14 13.81
CA LEU A 197 7.78 -6.40 12.73
C LEU A 197 8.47 -6.72 11.41
N ARG A 198 7.69 -6.98 10.38
CA ARG A 198 8.19 -7.08 9.00
C ARG A 198 7.74 -5.85 8.22
N ILE A 199 8.67 -5.20 7.55
CA ILE A 199 8.40 -3.98 6.80
C ILE A 199 9.01 -4.15 5.41
N ASN A 200 8.16 -4.12 4.37
CA ASN A 200 8.56 -4.35 2.99
C ASN A 200 7.99 -3.24 2.09
N ALA A 201 8.55 -3.11 0.90
CA ALA A 201 8.00 -2.27 -0.15
C ALA A 201 7.45 -3.14 -1.28
N ILE A 202 6.32 -2.72 -1.87
CA ILE A 202 5.83 -3.18 -3.16
C ILE A 202 6.16 -2.14 -4.21
N CYS A 203 6.62 -2.56 -5.39
CA CYS A 203 7.04 -1.71 -6.48
C CYS A 203 6.21 -2.04 -7.74
N PRO A 204 5.00 -1.47 -7.89
CA PRO A 204 4.18 -1.69 -9.06
C PRO A 204 4.80 -1.11 -10.32
N GLY A 205 4.60 -1.82 -11.44
CA GLY A 205 4.77 -1.30 -12.79
C GLY A 205 3.55 -0.51 -13.28
N TYR A 206 3.40 -0.40 -14.59
CA TYR A 206 2.23 0.19 -15.21
C TYR A 206 0.98 -0.66 -14.88
N THR A 207 0.05 -0.11 -14.11
CA THR A 207 -1.13 -0.80 -13.60
C THR A 207 -2.40 -0.04 -14.01
N GLU A 208 -3.46 -0.74 -14.41
CA GLU A 208 -4.75 -0.16 -14.77
C GLU A 208 -5.48 0.36 -13.54
N THR A 209 -5.37 1.66 -13.29
CA THR A 209 -5.99 2.34 -12.15
C THR A 209 -6.57 3.68 -12.62
N PRO A 210 -7.44 4.32 -11.82
CA PRO A 210 -7.89 5.68 -12.14
C PRO A 210 -6.74 6.68 -12.36
N LEU A 211 -5.56 6.45 -11.76
CA LEU A 211 -4.38 7.29 -11.96
C LEU A 211 -3.83 7.20 -13.39
N THR A 212 -3.91 6.03 -14.02
CA THR A 212 -3.35 5.73 -15.35
C THR A 212 -4.38 5.72 -16.46
N THR A 213 -5.67 5.68 -16.14
CA THR A 213 -6.78 5.55 -17.10
C THR A 213 -7.71 6.78 -17.15
N LYS A 214 -7.31 7.91 -16.55
CA LYS A 214 -8.14 9.14 -16.42
C LYS A 214 -8.72 9.67 -17.72
N SER A 215 -8.04 9.47 -18.84
CA SER A 215 -8.55 9.87 -20.15
C SER A 215 -8.09 8.88 -21.23
N PRO A 216 -8.81 8.81 -22.38
CA PRO A 216 -8.40 7.97 -23.52
C PRO A 216 -6.98 8.27 -24.01
N GLN A 217 -6.57 9.56 -23.99
CA GLN A 217 -5.24 9.99 -24.42
C GLN A 217 -4.14 9.47 -23.46
N ILE A 218 -4.37 9.55 -22.15
CA ILE A 218 -3.43 9.00 -21.14
C ILE A 218 -3.33 7.50 -21.30
N LEU A 219 -4.45 6.81 -21.43
CA LEU A 219 -4.48 5.37 -21.62
C LEU A 219 -3.74 4.92 -22.88
N ALA A 220 -3.96 5.61 -24.01
CA ALA A 220 -3.25 5.32 -25.26
C ALA A 220 -1.74 5.51 -25.12
N ALA A 221 -1.31 6.63 -24.52
CA ALA A 221 0.11 6.89 -24.27
C ALA A 221 0.74 5.89 -23.29
N MET A 222 -0.04 5.35 -22.35
CA MET A 222 0.42 4.28 -21.46
C MET A 222 0.56 2.95 -22.20
N LYS A 223 -0.41 2.58 -23.04
CA LYS A 223 -0.37 1.35 -23.84
C LYS A 223 0.84 1.32 -24.77
N ASP A 224 1.15 2.43 -25.45
CA ASP A 224 2.33 2.54 -26.31
C ASP A 224 3.64 2.33 -25.51
N LYS A 225 3.76 2.97 -24.33
CA LYS A 225 4.91 2.76 -23.44
C LYS A 225 5.03 1.31 -22.97
N VAL A 226 3.92 0.70 -22.62
CA VAL A 226 3.88 -0.67 -22.13
C VAL A 226 4.32 -1.65 -23.20
N ALA A 227 3.81 -1.52 -24.44
CA ALA A 227 4.18 -2.36 -25.55
C ALA A 227 5.69 -2.33 -25.86
N ASN A 228 6.34 -1.17 -25.63
CA ASN A 228 7.77 -1.00 -25.94
C ASN A 228 8.70 -1.25 -24.73
N ALA A 229 8.20 -1.20 -23.48
CA ALA A 229 9.04 -1.20 -22.30
C ALA A 229 8.75 -2.34 -21.31
N VAL A 230 7.59 -2.97 -21.35
CA VAL A 230 7.21 -4.06 -20.42
C VAL A 230 7.32 -5.40 -21.14
N PRO A 231 8.15 -6.34 -20.67
CA PRO A 231 8.30 -7.67 -21.30
C PRO A 231 6.99 -8.46 -21.44
N MET A 232 6.04 -8.31 -20.51
CA MET A 232 4.73 -8.95 -20.63
C MET A 232 3.76 -8.22 -21.58
N GLU A 233 4.17 -7.10 -22.20
CA GLU A 233 3.45 -6.32 -23.21
C GLU A 233 2.02 -5.90 -22.81
N ARG A 234 1.73 -5.85 -21.52
CA ARG A 234 0.45 -5.42 -20.96
C ARG A 234 0.60 -4.63 -19.66
N MET A 235 -0.40 -3.87 -19.33
CA MET A 235 -0.54 -3.32 -17.97
C MET A 235 -0.92 -4.44 -16.99
N GLY A 236 -0.45 -4.31 -15.75
CA GLY A 236 -0.92 -5.14 -14.66
C GLY A 236 -2.33 -4.72 -14.22
N GLN A 237 -3.07 -5.64 -13.63
CA GLN A 237 -4.33 -5.36 -12.97
C GLN A 237 -4.08 -5.01 -11.49
N PRO A 238 -4.91 -4.16 -10.86
CA PRO A 238 -4.78 -3.83 -9.44
C PRO A 238 -4.72 -5.07 -8.53
N GLU A 239 -5.43 -6.12 -8.87
CA GLU A 239 -5.49 -7.39 -8.16
C GLU A 239 -4.14 -8.12 -8.17
N GLU A 240 -3.36 -8.04 -9.25
CA GLU A 240 -2.02 -8.65 -9.34
C GLU A 240 -1.04 -7.98 -8.37
N ILE A 241 -1.17 -6.66 -8.17
CA ILE A 241 -0.38 -5.94 -7.16
C ILE A 241 -0.85 -6.30 -5.75
N ALA A 242 -2.17 -6.38 -5.56
CA ALA A 242 -2.77 -6.73 -4.27
C ALA A 242 -2.38 -8.15 -3.81
N ASP A 243 -2.26 -9.11 -4.71
CA ASP A 243 -1.78 -10.45 -4.39
C ASP A 243 -0.32 -10.42 -3.87
N GLY A 244 0.55 -9.60 -4.46
CA GLY A 244 1.90 -9.34 -3.96
C GLY A 244 1.91 -8.69 -2.56
N VAL A 245 1.01 -7.75 -2.31
CA VAL A 245 0.84 -7.11 -0.99
C VAL A 245 0.40 -8.12 0.06
N VAL A 246 -0.59 -8.96 -0.24
CA VAL A 246 -1.08 -9.98 0.69
C VAL A 246 -0.02 -11.05 0.93
N TYR A 247 0.76 -11.45 -0.09
CA TYR A 247 1.92 -12.31 0.10
C TYR A 247 2.90 -11.72 1.11
N LEU A 248 3.35 -10.46 0.92
CA LEU A 248 4.28 -9.79 1.82
C LEU A 248 3.71 -9.64 3.25
N SER A 249 2.40 -9.53 3.38
CA SER A 249 1.73 -9.35 4.66
C SER A 249 1.59 -10.67 5.44
N GLY A 250 1.30 -11.75 4.74
CA GLY A 250 0.91 -13.04 5.32
C GLY A 250 2.08 -13.88 5.87
N GLY A 251 1.72 -15.01 6.47
CA GLY A 251 2.66 -15.93 7.12
C GLY A 251 3.62 -16.64 6.14
N ARG A 252 3.29 -16.67 4.84
CA ARG A 252 4.18 -17.25 3.81
C ARG A 252 5.43 -16.40 3.55
N ALA A 253 5.39 -15.11 3.92
CA ALA A 253 6.53 -14.19 3.87
C ALA A 253 7.19 -13.99 5.24
N SER A 254 7.05 -14.94 6.19
CA SER A 254 7.52 -14.78 7.58
C SER A 254 9.02 -14.55 7.74
N PHE A 255 9.82 -14.82 6.70
CA PHE A 255 11.27 -14.55 6.68
C PHE A 255 11.64 -13.48 5.64
N VAL A 256 10.66 -12.66 5.21
CA VAL A 256 10.86 -11.57 4.24
C VAL A 256 10.64 -10.23 4.92
N THR A 257 11.71 -9.44 5.07
CA THR A 257 11.66 -8.06 5.56
C THR A 257 12.72 -7.21 4.86
N GLY A 258 12.51 -5.91 4.72
CA GLY A 258 13.41 -4.97 4.05
C GLY A 258 13.45 -5.07 2.52
N THR A 259 12.64 -5.95 1.92
CA THR A 259 12.64 -6.14 0.46
C THR A 259 11.84 -5.08 -0.28
N ALA A 260 12.22 -4.86 -1.53
CA ALA A 260 11.42 -4.18 -2.54
C ALA A 260 10.96 -5.23 -3.57
N LEU A 261 9.70 -5.65 -3.48
CA LEU A 261 9.11 -6.62 -4.39
C LEU A 261 8.56 -5.91 -5.63
N PHE A 262 9.12 -6.21 -6.79
CA PHE A 262 8.63 -5.68 -8.07
C PHE A 262 7.50 -6.56 -8.61
N VAL A 263 6.39 -5.90 -8.96
CA VAL A 263 5.24 -6.50 -9.66
C VAL A 263 4.97 -5.61 -10.88
N ASP A 264 5.77 -5.81 -11.91
CA ASP A 264 5.95 -4.82 -12.98
C ASP A 264 6.00 -5.41 -14.41
N GLY A 265 5.66 -6.69 -14.56
CA GLY A 265 5.69 -7.38 -15.85
C GLY A 265 7.10 -7.50 -16.45
N GLY A 266 8.15 -7.40 -15.61
CA GLY A 266 9.56 -7.49 -16.02
C GLY A 266 10.19 -6.16 -16.43
N TYR A 267 9.51 -5.03 -16.20
CA TYR A 267 10.03 -3.70 -16.59
C TYR A 267 11.42 -3.39 -16.04
N THR A 268 11.69 -3.72 -14.78
CA THR A 268 12.95 -3.40 -14.09
C THR A 268 14.06 -4.43 -14.30
N GLN A 269 13.82 -5.48 -15.08
CA GLN A 269 14.81 -6.55 -15.36
C GLN A 269 15.74 -6.24 -16.56
N ARG A 270 15.64 -5.05 -17.13
CA ARG A 270 16.44 -4.61 -18.28
C ARG A 270 17.58 -3.71 -17.87
#